data_c024953f5358b586c133bc69c3ee9cd7
#
_entry.id   c024953f5358b586c133bc69c3ee9cd7
#
_cell.length_a   1.000
_cell.length_b   1.000
_cell.length_c   1.000
_cell.angle_alpha   90.00
_cell.angle_beta   90.00
_cell.angle_gamma   90.00
#
_symmetry.space_group_name_H-M   'P 1'
#
loop_
_entity.id
_entity.type
_entity.pdbx_description
1 polymer ?
#
loop_
_entity_poly.entity_id
_entity_poly.type
_entity_poly.pdbx_seq_one_letter_code
_entity_poly.pdbx_strand_id
1 'polypeptide(L)'
;AAGGTLLLLARVAAPEALLVSIDLRGGGYGGGYSPWRRRIYRAFARERQRIVLIDGDSHAPATRERLLRHLAGRPIDFLFIDGDHSYAGVRRDFEDYSPLVAPGGQVCLHDIRQHPLGYSGEVWRFWQELETDFAGTRAILEPGVAGYGLGLIGLPEGPSAGALRADRAVLASASLPILF
;
A
#
# COMPACT_ATOMS: atom_id res chain seq x y z
N ALA A 1 -7.05 -8.95 -8.69
CA ALA A 1 -6.86 -9.57 -7.39
C ALA A 1 -8.18 -10.04 -6.76
N ALA A 2 -8.10 -11.06 -5.88
CA ALA A 2 -9.31 -11.69 -5.30
C ALA A 2 -9.85 -10.98 -4.04
N GLY A 3 -9.22 -9.88 -3.61
CA GLY A 3 -9.62 -9.08 -2.45
C GLY A 3 -9.13 -9.59 -1.09
N GLY A 4 -8.30 -10.65 -1.05
CA GLY A 4 -7.78 -11.22 0.19
C GLY A 4 -6.94 -10.23 1.01
N THR A 5 -6.03 -9.51 0.35
CA THR A 5 -5.21 -8.47 0.99
C THR A 5 -6.08 -7.35 1.58
N LEU A 6 -7.09 -6.88 0.84
CA LEU A 6 -8.03 -5.87 1.34
C LEU A 6 -8.79 -6.36 2.57
N LEU A 7 -9.28 -7.61 2.55
CA LEU A 7 -9.94 -8.21 3.71
C LEU A 7 -9.02 -8.28 4.92
N LEU A 8 -7.77 -8.76 4.73
CA LEU A 8 -6.79 -8.83 5.81
C LEU A 8 -6.52 -7.45 6.41
N LEU A 9 -6.24 -6.46 5.57
CA LEU A 9 -5.98 -5.09 6.01
C LEU A 9 -7.19 -4.48 6.74
N ALA A 10 -8.41 -4.72 6.27
CA ALA A 10 -9.62 -4.28 6.97
C ALA A 10 -9.76 -4.94 8.35
N ARG A 11 -9.27 -6.17 8.55
CA ARG A 11 -9.32 -6.87 9.85
C ARG A 11 -8.34 -6.32 10.88
N VAL A 12 -7.17 -5.84 10.44
CA VAL A 12 -6.10 -5.36 11.33
C VAL A 12 -6.07 -3.83 11.48
N ALA A 13 -6.68 -3.10 10.56
CA ALA A 13 -6.75 -1.64 10.60
C ALA A 13 -7.62 -1.14 11.76
N ALA A 14 -7.36 0.11 12.18
CA ALA A 14 -8.13 0.79 13.21
C ALA A 14 -9.64 0.82 12.89
N PRO A 15 -10.51 0.88 13.91
CA PRO A 15 -11.98 0.89 13.73
C PRO A 15 -12.51 2.03 12.83
N GLU A 16 -11.77 3.13 12.72
CA GLU A 16 -12.13 4.31 11.93
C GLU A 16 -11.30 4.45 10.65
N ALA A 17 -10.49 3.45 10.29
CA ALA A 17 -9.56 3.55 9.18
C ALA A 17 -10.25 3.86 7.84
N LEU A 18 -9.60 4.70 7.05
CA LEU A 18 -9.87 4.83 5.62
C LEU A 18 -8.96 3.86 4.86
N LEU A 19 -9.53 2.87 4.20
CA LEU A 19 -8.81 1.98 3.31
C LEU A 19 -9.10 2.39 1.86
N VAL A 20 -8.06 2.67 1.10
CA VAL A 20 -8.21 3.01 -0.32
C VAL A 20 -7.49 1.94 -1.13
N SER A 21 -8.19 1.33 -2.08
CA SER A 21 -7.63 0.35 -3.01
C SER A 21 -7.71 0.90 -4.42
N ILE A 22 -6.57 0.90 -5.10
CA ILE A 22 -6.45 1.25 -6.52
C ILE A 22 -6.17 -0.03 -7.30
N ASP A 23 -6.92 -0.29 -8.37
CA ASP A 23 -6.71 -1.48 -9.19
C ASP A 23 -7.05 -1.19 -10.66
N LEU A 24 -6.20 -1.69 -11.56
CA LEU A 24 -6.35 -1.51 -12.99
C LEU A 24 -7.39 -2.51 -13.54
N ARG A 25 -8.45 -1.98 -14.16
CA ARG A 25 -9.44 -2.82 -14.81
C ARG A 25 -8.86 -3.55 -16.02
N GLY A 26 -9.02 -4.87 -16.05
CA GLY A 26 -8.59 -5.69 -17.18
C GLY A 26 -7.07 -5.89 -17.25
N GLY A 27 -6.35 -5.66 -16.18
CA GLY A 27 -4.94 -6.02 -16.06
C GLY A 27 -4.69 -7.52 -16.27
N GLY A 28 -3.43 -7.90 -16.52
CA GLY A 28 -3.03 -9.29 -16.84
C GLY A 28 -3.49 -10.36 -15.83
N TYR A 29 -3.75 -9.93 -14.60
CA TYR A 29 -4.25 -10.78 -13.50
C TYR A 29 -5.72 -10.53 -13.16
N GLY A 30 -6.50 -9.93 -14.06
CA GLY A 30 -7.96 -9.79 -13.94
C GLY A 30 -8.44 -8.74 -12.94
N GLY A 31 -7.71 -7.64 -12.77
CA GLY A 31 -8.00 -6.55 -11.86
C GLY A 31 -9.29 -5.77 -12.10
N GLY A 32 -9.51 -4.78 -11.24
CA GLY A 32 -10.64 -3.86 -11.27
C GLY A 32 -11.86 -4.34 -10.47
N TYR A 33 -12.78 -3.39 -10.29
CA TYR A 33 -13.91 -3.57 -9.39
C TYR A 33 -15.24 -3.62 -10.18
N SER A 34 -15.65 -4.82 -10.61
CA SER A 34 -17.00 -5.04 -11.13
C SER A 34 -18.08 -4.70 -10.07
N PRO A 35 -19.34 -4.44 -10.46
CA PRO A 35 -20.39 -4.05 -9.50
C PRO A 35 -20.53 -5.02 -8.32
N TRP A 36 -20.47 -6.33 -8.55
CA TRP A 36 -20.56 -7.34 -7.50
C TRP A 36 -19.33 -7.36 -6.60
N ARG A 37 -18.09 -7.21 -7.14
CA ARG A 37 -16.85 -7.08 -6.34
C ARG A 37 -16.91 -5.85 -5.46
N ARG A 38 -17.38 -4.71 -5.98
CA ARG A 38 -17.55 -3.47 -5.18
C ARG A 38 -18.44 -3.69 -3.97
N ARG A 39 -19.56 -4.42 -4.14
CA ARG A 39 -20.47 -4.72 -3.04
C ARG A 39 -19.78 -5.58 -1.97
N ILE A 40 -19.12 -6.66 -2.38
CA ILE A 40 -18.41 -7.57 -1.47
C ILE A 40 -17.26 -6.84 -0.76
N TYR A 41 -16.42 -6.14 -1.51
CA TYR A 41 -15.22 -5.51 -0.93
C TYR A 41 -15.57 -4.39 0.05
N ARG A 42 -16.60 -3.61 -0.22
CA ARG A 42 -17.12 -2.62 0.74
C ARG A 42 -17.67 -3.26 2.01
N ALA A 43 -18.22 -4.47 1.93
CA ALA A 43 -18.71 -5.22 3.09
C ALA A 43 -17.58 -5.77 3.99
N PHE A 44 -16.31 -5.68 3.58
CA PHE A 44 -15.17 -5.99 4.45
C PHE A 44 -14.95 -4.94 5.54
N ALA A 45 -15.47 -3.72 5.35
CA ALA A 45 -15.39 -2.65 6.34
C ALA A 45 -16.02 -3.08 7.67
N ARG A 46 -15.34 -2.78 8.75
CA ARG A 46 -15.79 -3.02 10.12
C ARG A 46 -16.09 -1.68 10.80
N GLU A 47 -17.05 -1.71 11.70
CA GLU A 47 -17.38 -0.55 12.55
C GLU A 47 -17.54 0.75 11.74
N ARG A 48 -16.67 1.73 11.96
CA ARG A 48 -16.66 3.03 11.27
C ARG A 48 -15.65 3.11 10.12
N GLN A 49 -15.03 1.97 9.76
CA GLN A 49 -14.10 1.92 8.62
C GLN A 49 -14.80 2.33 7.32
N ARG A 50 -14.04 2.94 6.43
CA ARG A 50 -14.50 3.30 5.09
C ARG A 50 -13.58 2.69 4.05
N ILE A 51 -14.14 1.91 3.13
CA ILE A 51 -13.42 1.32 1.98
C ILE A 51 -13.77 2.09 0.72
N VAL A 52 -12.74 2.63 0.07
CA VAL A 52 -12.81 3.33 -1.22
C VAL A 52 -12.12 2.47 -2.29
N LEU A 53 -12.82 2.21 -3.39
CA LEU A 53 -12.33 1.41 -4.51
C LEU A 53 -12.21 2.29 -5.75
N ILE A 54 -10.98 2.49 -6.22
CA ILE A 54 -10.63 3.32 -7.37
C ILE A 54 -10.23 2.41 -8.54
N ASP A 55 -11.09 2.30 -9.58
CA ASP A 55 -10.66 1.73 -10.86
C ASP A 55 -9.76 2.75 -11.56
N GLY A 56 -8.52 2.36 -11.85
CA GLY A 56 -7.58 3.23 -12.56
C GLY A 56 -6.17 2.66 -12.58
N ASP A 57 -5.40 3.12 -13.54
CA ASP A 57 -3.97 2.93 -13.59
C ASP A 57 -3.33 3.79 -12.49
N SER A 58 -2.52 3.18 -11.61
CA SER A 58 -1.79 3.89 -10.54
C SER A 58 -0.87 4.99 -11.09
N HIS A 59 -0.35 4.79 -12.29
CA HIS A 59 0.53 5.75 -12.97
C HIS A 59 -0.21 6.90 -13.66
N ALA A 60 -1.55 6.86 -13.72
CA ALA A 60 -2.33 7.93 -14.34
C ALA A 60 -2.56 9.09 -13.36
N PRO A 61 -2.24 10.36 -13.75
CA PRO A 61 -2.46 11.53 -12.91
C PRO A 61 -3.88 11.63 -12.36
N ALA A 62 -4.90 11.30 -13.18
CA ALA A 62 -6.30 11.32 -12.76
C ALA A 62 -6.61 10.33 -11.63
N THR A 63 -5.92 9.18 -11.58
CA THR A 63 -6.06 8.21 -10.48
C THR A 63 -5.48 8.77 -9.20
N ARG A 64 -4.28 9.35 -9.27
CA ARG A 64 -3.62 10.02 -8.14
C ARG A 64 -4.45 11.18 -7.61
N GLU A 65 -5.02 12.02 -8.46
CA GLU A 65 -5.94 13.09 -8.05
C GLU A 65 -7.18 12.57 -7.33
N ARG A 66 -7.75 11.46 -7.79
CA ARG A 66 -8.88 10.81 -7.10
C ARG A 66 -8.49 10.33 -5.70
N LEU A 67 -7.30 9.71 -5.56
CA LEU A 67 -6.77 9.35 -4.26
C LEU A 67 -6.65 10.58 -3.35
N LEU A 68 -5.97 11.64 -3.81
CA LEU A 68 -5.76 12.86 -3.02
C LEU A 68 -7.06 13.49 -2.54
N ARG A 69 -8.13 13.47 -3.35
CA ARG A 69 -9.46 13.93 -2.91
C ARG A 69 -10.02 13.09 -1.76
N HIS A 70 -9.80 11.76 -1.76
CA HIS A 70 -10.25 10.90 -0.67
C HIS A 70 -9.40 11.04 0.58
N LEU A 71 -8.11 11.26 0.44
CA LEU A 71 -7.19 11.55 1.56
C LEU A 71 -7.53 12.88 2.23
N ALA A 72 -7.99 13.89 1.48
CA ALA A 72 -8.34 15.22 1.99
C ALA A 72 -7.21 15.84 2.85
N GLY A 73 -5.98 15.76 2.37
CA GLY A 73 -4.79 16.27 3.04
C GLY A 73 -4.22 15.38 4.15
N ARG A 74 -4.86 14.26 4.48
CA ARG A 74 -4.33 13.31 5.47
C ARG A 74 -3.20 12.49 4.87
N PRO A 75 -2.08 12.29 5.59
CA PRO A 75 -1.03 11.38 5.14
C PRO A 75 -1.48 9.92 5.23
N ILE A 76 -0.74 9.04 4.59
CA ILE A 76 -0.94 7.58 4.61
C ILE A 76 -0.10 6.98 5.74
N ASP A 77 -0.66 6.09 6.58
CA ASP A 77 0.12 5.38 7.59
C ASP A 77 0.81 4.15 7.04
N PHE A 78 0.13 3.46 6.13
CA PHE A 78 0.58 2.22 5.55
C PHE A 78 0.26 2.20 4.05
N LEU A 79 1.28 2.13 3.22
CA LEU A 79 1.20 1.98 1.77
C LEU A 79 1.59 0.55 1.38
N PHE A 80 0.72 -0.15 0.66
CA PHE A 80 1.00 -1.48 0.11
C PHE A 80 1.07 -1.41 -1.41
N ILE A 81 2.22 -1.77 -2.00
CA ILE A 81 2.48 -1.75 -3.44
C ILE A 81 2.48 -3.18 -3.97
N ASP A 82 1.50 -3.51 -4.81
CA ASP A 82 1.29 -4.82 -5.44
C ASP A 82 0.63 -4.62 -6.83
N GLY A 83 1.16 -3.67 -7.60
CA GLY A 83 0.58 -3.22 -8.87
C GLY A 83 1.33 -3.74 -10.07
N ASP A 84 2.12 -2.88 -10.73
CA ASP A 84 2.95 -3.23 -11.86
C ASP A 84 4.25 -3.89 -11.39
N HIS A 85 4.43 -5.16 -11.69
CA HIS A 85 5.60 -5.96 -11.28
C HIS A 85 6.84 -5.75 -12.17
N SER A 86 6.79 -4.85 -13.16
CA SER A 86 8.02 -4.41 -13.83
C SER A 86 8.86 -3.55 -12.90
N TYR A 87 10.19 -3.55 -13.11
CA TYR A 87 11.10 -2.68 -12.35
C TYR A 87 10.68 -1.21 -12.43
N ALA A 88 10.37 -0.73 -13.64
CA ALA A 88 9.96 0.66 -13.84
C ALA A 88 8.61 0.98 -13.20
N GLY A 89 7.68 0.03 -13.22
CA GLY A 89 6.34 0.20 -12.65
C GLY A 89 6.36 0.29 -11.13
N VAL A 90 6.97 -0.68 -10.45
CA VAL A 90 7.07 -0.68 -8.98
C VAL A 90 7.86 0.52 -8.46
N ARG A 91 8.95 0.91 -9.17
CA ARG A 91 9.71 2.11 -8.84
C ARG A 91 8.85 3.36 -8.93
N ARG A 92 8.08 3.49 -10.00
CA ARG A 92 7.18 4.63 -10.20
C ARG A 92 6.07 4.67 -9.15
N ASP A 93 5.45 3.54 -8.81
CA ASP A 93 4.47 3.47 -7.72
C ASP A 93 5.11 3.94 -6.40
N PHE A 94 6.32 3.51 -6.10
CA PHE A 94 7.03 3.95 -4.92
C PHE A 94 7.32 5.47 -4.94
N GLU A 95 7.85 6.00 -6.05
CA GLU A 95 8.17 7.43 -6.20
C GLU A 95 6.92 8.32 -6.15
N ASP A 96 5.80 7.88 -6.72
CA ASP A 96 4.56 8.64 -6.77
C ASP A 96 3.79 8.65 -5.44
N TYR A 97 3.86 7.56 -4.65
CA TYR A 97 3.00 7.38 -3.47
C TYR A 97 3.72 7.39 -2.13
N SER A 98 5.01 7.02 -2.04
CA SER A 98 5.75 7.09 -0.77
C SER A 98 5.84 8.50 -0.18
N PRO A 99 5.90 9.60 -0.99
CA PRO A 99 5.86 10.96 -0.43
C PRO A 99 4.54 11.33 0.27
N LEU A 100 3.49 10.54 0.07
CA LEU A 100 2.20 10.73 0.75
C LEU A 100 2.14 10.00 2.10
N VAL A 101 3.15 9.18 2.42
CA VAL A 101 3.20 8.43 3.67
C VAL A 101 3.69 9.32 4.79
N ALA A 102 3.06 9.19 5.95
CA ALA A 102 3.42 9.95 7.15
C ALA A 102 4.87 9.68 7.59
N PRO A 103 5.56 10.65 8.20
CA PRO A 103 6.79 10.36 8.94
C PRO A 103 6.56 9.25 9.97
N GLY A 104 7.44 8.23 9.99
CA GLY A 104 7.27 7.03 10.79
C GLY A 104 6.19 6.04 10.28
N GLY A 105 5.57 6.32 9.15
CA GLY A 105 4.69 5.40 8.45
C GLY A 105 5.49 4.30 7.73
N GLN A 106 4.78 3.37 7.10
CA GLN A 106 5.40 2.19 6.48
C GLN A 106 4.98 2.03 5.02
N VAL A 107 5.95 1.58 4.22
CA VAL A 107 5.71 1.13 2.85
C VAL A 107 6.00 -0.37 2.78
N CYS A 108 5.09 -1.12 2.17
CA CYS A 108 5.23 -2.56 1.94
C CYS A 108 5.20 -2.85 0.45
N LEU A 109 6.19 -3.60 -0.05
CA LEU A 109 6.23 -4.12 -1.41
C LEU A 109 5.92 -5.62 -1.39
N HIS A 110 5.10 -6.07 -2.34
CA HIS A 110 4.88 -7.50 -2.60
C HIS A 110 5.92 -8.04 -3.60
N ASP A 111 6.16 -9.34 -3.58
CA ASP A 111 7.01 -10.07 -4.55
C ASP A 111 8.50 -9.63 -4.58
N ILE A 112 9.07 -9.37 -3.41
CA ILE A 112 10.46 -8.90 -3.24
C ILE A 112 11.53 -9.96 -3.51
N ARG A 113 11.17 -11.18 -3.88
CA ARG A 113 12.11 -12.27 -4.23
C ARG A 113 11.91 -12.70 -5.67
N GLN A 114 13.03 -12.96 -6.34
CA GLN A 114 13.01 -13.54 -7.67
C GLN A 114 12.38 -14.94 -7.64
N HIS A 115 11.32 -15.13 -8.40
CA HIS A 115 10.72 -16.45 -8.60
C HIS A 115 11.47 -17.19 -9.71
N PRO A 116 11.83 -18.48 -9.54
CA PRO A 116 12.58 -19.24 -10.55
C PRO A 116 11.93 -19.28 -11.94
N LEU A 117 10.60 -19.19 -11.99
CA LEU A 117 9.82 -19.14 -13.23
C LEU A 117 9.44 -17.72 -13.68
N GLY A 118 9.98 -16.69 -13.05
CA GLY A 118 9.73 -15.29 -13.42
C GLY A 118 8.37 -14.71 -13.01
N TYR A 119 7.56 -15.42 -12.25
CA TYR A 119 6.20 -14.97 -11.88
C TYR A 119 6.16 -13.73 -10.97
N SER A 120 7.23 -13.46 -10.21
CA SER A 120 7.33 -12.27 -9.35
C SER A 120 7.75 -10.99 -10.09
N GLY A 121 7.90 -11.07 -11.43
CA GLY A 121 8.37 -9.91 -12.20
C GLY A 121 9.76 -9.44 -11.80
N GLU A 122 9.96 -8.13 -11.73
CA GLU A 122 11.24 -7.49 -11.42
C GLU A 122 11.23 -6.69 -10.11
N VAL A 123 10.21 -6.81 -9.27
CA VAL A 123 10.10 -6.10 -7.98
C VAL A 123 11.31 -6.36 -7.09
N TRP A 124 11.85 -7.59 -7.12
CA TRP A 124 13.04 -7.98 -6.36
C TRP A 124 14.27 -7.13 -6.69
N ARG A 125 14.41 -6.62 -7.92
CA ARG A 125 15.54 -5.75 -8.32
C ARG A 125 15.43 -4.40 -7.64
N PHE A 126 14.25 -3.79 -7.66
CA PHE A 126 14.00 -2.52 -6.99
C PHE A 126 14.09 -2.66 -5.46
N TRP A 127 13.64 -3.79 -4.92
CA TRP A 127 13.81 -4.07 -3.49
C TRP A 127 15.27 -4.07 -3.05
N GLN A 128 16.20 -4.65 -3.82
CA GLN A 128 17.63 -4.63 -3.51
C GLN A 128 18.22 -3.21 -3.44
N GLU A 129 17.73 -2.29 -4.26
CA GLU A 129 18.13 -0.88 -4.18
C GLU A 129 17.61 -0.26 -2.88
N LEU A 130 16.35 -0.50 -2.54
CA LEU A 130 15.73 0.02 -1.31
C LEU A 130 16.42 -0.53 -0.04
N GLU A 131 16.87 -1.80 -0.03
CA GLU A 131 17.66 -2.36 1.07
C GLU A 131 19.00 -1.63 1.26
N THR A 132 19.56 -1.07 0.21
CA THR A 132 20.79 -0.28 0.26
C THR A 132 20.51 1.15 0.74
N ASP A 133 19.42 1.75 0.29
CA ASP A 133 19.11 3.17 0.52
C ASP A 133 18.43 3.43 1.88
N PHE A 134 17.74 2.43 2.43
CA PHE A 134 16.96 2.56 3.67
C PHE A 134 17.46 1.61 4.76
N ALA A 135 17.98 2.16 5.85
CA ALA A 135 18.45 1.37 7.00
C ALA A 135 17.34 0.61 7.76
N GLY A 136 16.08 0.95 7.54
CA GLY A 136 14.91 0.39 8.24
C GLY A 136 14.14 -0.67 7.45
N THR A 137 14.78 -1.36 6.49
CA THR A 137 14.13 -2.40 5.68
C THR A 137 14.02 -3.72 6.45
N ARG A 138 12.92 -4.44 6.21
CA ARG A 138 12.71 -5.80 6.74
C ARG A 138 11.98 -6.68 5.72
N ALA A 139 12.57 -7.81 5.38
CA ALA A 139 11.93 -8.83 4.55
C ALA A 139 11.15 -9.83 5.41
N ILE A 140 9.92 -10.14 5.00
CA ILE A 140 9.08 -11.22 5.55
C ILE A 140 8.95 -12.27 4.47
N LEU A 141 9.51 -13.45 4.74
CA LEU A 141 9.63 -14.55 3.78
C LEU A 141 9.01 -15.81 4.37
N GLU A 142 8.31 -16.57 3.53
CA GLU A 142 7.82 -17.88 3.92
C GLU A 142 8.93 -18.93 3.69
N PRO A 143 9.32 -19.69 4.74
CA PRO A 143 10.35 -20.73 4.61
C PRO A 143 9.93 -21.80 3.59
N GLY A 144 10.85 -22.15 2.68
CA GLY A 144 10.62 -23.18 1.68
C GLY A 144 9.81 -22.76 0.45
N VAL A 145 9.29 -21.54 0.41
CA VAL A 145 8.61 -20.98 -0.76
C VAL A 145 9.58 -20.14 -1.57
N ALA A 146 9.77 -20.50 -2.82
CA ALA A 146 10.59 -19.76 -3.78
C ALA A 146 9.77 -18.63 -4.43
N GLY A 147 10.38 -17.47 -4.56
CA GLY A 147 9.69 -16.26 -5.05
C GLY A 147 8.82 -15.62 -3.97
N TYR A 148 8.03 -14.63 -4.33
CA TYR A 148 7.15 -13.89 -3.42
C TYR A 148 7.87 -13.18 -2.26
N GLY A 149 7.21 -12.95 -1.16
CA GLY A 149 7.72 -12.25 0.01
C GLY A 149 7.23 -10.80 0.10
N LEU A 150 7.30 -10.27 1.33
CA LEU A 150 6.91 -8.88 1.62
C LEU A 150 8.14 -8.10 2.10
N GLY A 151 8.39 -6.94 1.51
CA GLY A 151 9.42 -6.00 1.92
C GLY A 151 8.80 -4.82 2.66
N LEU A 152 9.21 -4.58 3.89
CA LEU A 152 8.76 -3.46 4.70
C LEU A 152 9.85 -2.40 4.82
N ILE A 153 9.48 -1.14 4.62
CA ILE A 153 10.32 0.03 4.79
C ILE A 153 9.64 0.95 5.80
N GLY A 154 10.32 1.19 6.94
CA GLY A 154 9.91 2.25 7.85
C GLY A 154 10.44 3.59 7.35
N LEU A 155 9.57 4.55 7.08
CA LEU A 155 10.02 5.90 6.75
C LEU A 155 10.57 6.61 7.99
N PRO A 156 11.61 7.47 7.85
CA PRO A 156 12.18 8.20 8.96
C PRO A 156 11.12 9.01 9.72
N GLU A 157 11.23 9.05 11.04
CA GLU A 157 10.48 10.03 11.83
C GLU A 157 10.99 11.44 11.45
N GLY A 158 10.09 12.37 11.13
CA GLY A 158 10.48 13.75 10.77
C GLY A 158 11.20 14.46 11.92
N PRO A 159 11.92 15.58 11.64
CA PRO A 159 12.79 16.28 12.59
C PRO A 159 12.10 16.89 13.83
N SER A 160 10.83 16.68 14.03
CA SER A 160 10.03 17.19 15.17
C SER A 160 9.25 16.10 15.92
N ALA A 161 9.82 14.89 16.07
CA ALA A 161 9.20 13.81 16.84
C ALA A 161 8.75 14.21 18.27
N GLY A 162 9.33 15.25 18.86
CA GLY A 162 8.94 15.80 20.17
C GLY A 162 7.64 16.62 20.14
N ALA A 163 7.44 17.47 19.14
CA ALA A 163 6.25 18.32 19.02
C ALA A 163 5.04 17.56 18.42
N LEU A 164 5.30 16.67 17.46
CA LEU A 164 4.26 15.82 16.84
C LEU A 164 3.75 14.70 17.77
N ARG A 165 4.49 14.31 18.82
CA ARG A 165 4.00 13.33 19.80
C ARG A 165 2.84 13.85 20.64
N ALA A 166 2.80 15.16 20.92
CA ALA A 166 1.66 15.77 21.60
C ALA A 166 0.41 15.81 20.69
N ASP A 167 0.59 16.13 19.40
CA ASP A 167 -0.50 16.10 18.42
C ASP A 167 -0.89 14.65 18.01
N ARG A 168 0.05 13.69 18.05
CA ARG A 168 -0.26 12.27 17.82
C ARG A 168 -1.17 11.66 18.87
N ALA A 169 -1.13 12.12 20.10
CA ALA A 169 -2.10 11.66 21.10
C ALA A 169 -3.54 12.10 20.76
N VAL A 170 -3.68 13.24 20.07
CA VAL A 170 -4.96 13.71 19.51
C VAL A 170 -5.26 13.01 18.16
N LEU A 171 -4.23 12.71 17.36
CA LEU A 171 -4.35 12.05 16.06
C LEU A 171 -4.45 10.52 16.17
N ALA A 172 -4.04 9.90 17.29
CA ALA A 172 -4.23 8.47 17.55
C ALA A 172 -5.72 8.08 17.67
N SER A 173 -6.61 9.06 17.83
CA SER A 173 -8.05 8.89 17.71
C SER A 173 -8.58 9.16 16.29
N ALA A 174 -7.76 9.72 15.38
CA ALA A 174 -8.14 9.96 14.00
C ALA A 174 -7.74 8.74 13.15
N SER A 175 -8.72 8.13 12.48
CA SER A 175 -8.52 7.03 11.55
C SER A 175 -7.65 7.48 10.39
N LEU A 176 -6.40 7.00 10.36
CA LEU A 176 -5.44 7.34 9.32
C LEU A 176 -5.58 6.39 8.11
N PRO A 177 -5.35 6.86 6.87
CA PRO A 177 -5.61 6.08 5.68
C PRO A 177 -4.57 4.98 5.43
N ILE A 178 -5.05 3.83 4.96
CA ILE A 178 -4.27 2.74 4.39
C ILE A 178 -4.50 2.75 2.88
N LEU A 179 -3.43 2.75 2.09
CA LEU A 179 -3.45 2.63 0.64
C LEU A 179 -2.85 1.28 0.23
N PHE A 180 -3.50 0.60 -0.70
CA PHE A 180 -3.03 -0.64 -1.34
C PHE A 180 -3.71 -0.85 -2.70
#